data_75055cba7f7d37c38081d5115aa1018f
#
_entry.id   75055cba7f7d37c38081d5115aa1018f
#
_cell.length_a   1.000
_cell.length_b   1.000
_cell.length_c   1.000
_cell.angle_alpha   90.00
_cell.angle_beta   90.00
_cell.angle_gamma   90.00
#
_symmetry.space_group_name_H-M   'P 1'
#
loop_
_entity.id
_entity.type
_entity.pdbx_description
1 polymer ?
#
loop_
_entity_poly.entity_id
_entity_poly.type
_entity_poly.pdbx_seq_one_letter_code
_entity_poly.pdbx_strand_id
1 'polypeptide(L)'
;LGDSVFAALTSGTDNTAVGRDVLLSLTGGIHNTGVGSAAMESITTGNFNVGMGSSALGSTTTGETNTAIGYLSMSSNTTGSNNTAVGKDSLKANTTGTVNVAVGTDSLTANTTGASNTAIGQASLEANTTASFNTAVGRNALAVNTTGASNVAVGYNSLVANTTSAGNVAVGPSALAANTTGATNTAIGNEALDANTTASSNVAIGHASLGANTTGASNVSVGTGALTTNTTAGNNVAVGTSALNSNSTGDLNIAIGSTAMSSNTIGDRSIGIGHNALRDQDPSSNTDMYNIAIGVNAGLQTTTGTFNTVIGGLVLQSNTTGSQNVAMGTFALDANTEGNSNTSIGYASLSSATTASFNTALGHTSLTANTTGASNTAAGQASLDANTTGSSNTGIGQAALGANTTGNENTALGAGALDANTTASFNTAIGRNAL
;
A
#
# COMPACT_ATOMS: atom_id res chain seq x y z
N LEU A 1 57.68 -13.27 7.10
CA LEU A 1 57.80 -14.71 7.38
C LEU A 1 57.63 -14.84 8.90
N GLY A 2 56.62 -15.56 9.37
CA GLY A 2 56.36 -15.77 10.82
C GLY A 2 56.82 -17.15 11.29
N ASP A 3 56.76 -17.39 12.61
CA ASP A 3 56.97 -18.72 13.16
C ASP A 3 55.81 -19.67 12.78
N SER A 4 56.11 -20.96 12.62
CA SER A 4 55.15 -22.06 12.37
C SER A 4 54.25 -21.88 11.13
N VAL A 5 54.78 -21.37 10.04
CA VAL A 5 54.08 -21.30 8.73
C VAL A 5 54.22 -22.63 8.00
N PHE A 6 53.10 -23.14 7.45
CA PHE A 6 53.06 -24.43 6.67
C PHE A 6 53.63 -25.65 7.43
N ALA A 7 53.46 -25.74 8.73
CA ALA A 7 54.08 -26.78 9.55
C ALA A 7 53.68 -28.23 9.14
N ALA A 8 52.47 -28.43 8.63
CA ALA A 8 51.91 -29.71 8.21
C ALA A 8 51.89 -29.95 6.67
N LEU A 9 52.47 -29.07 5.85
CA LEU A 9 52.36 -29.11 4.39
C LEU A 9 53.03 -30.38 3.80
N THR A 10 52.26 -31.16 3.06
CA THR A 10 52.75 -32.41 2.38
C THR A 10 52.69 -32.35 0.86
N SER A 11 51.61 -31.79 0.28
CA SER A 11 51.42 -31.81 -1.19
C SER A 11 50.79 -30.54 -1.78
N GLY A 12 50.38 -29.58 -0.95
CA GLY A 12 49.74 -28.35 -1.42
C GLY A 12 50.68 -27.40 -2.16
N THR A 13 50.21 -26.74 -3.21
CA THR A 13 50.98 -25.81 -4.04
C THR A 13 50.32 -24.43 -4.12
N ASP A 14 51.12 -23.44 -4.51
CA ASP A 14 50.66 -22.07 -4.80
C ASP A 14 49.97 -21.36 -3.58
N ASN A 15 50.41 -21.68 -2.37
CA ASN A 15 49.91 -21.09 -1.16
C ASN A 15 50.79 -19.93 -0.67
N THR A 16 50.22 -18.86 -0.18
CA THR A 16 50.91 -17.70 0.40
C THR A 16 50.58 -17.56 1.88
N ALA A 17 51.56 -17.47 2.75
CA ALA A 17 51.39 -17.31 4.20
C ALA A 17 52.33 -16.23 4.79
N VAL A 18 51.74 -15.28 5.49
CA VAL A 18 52.50 -14.18 6.16
C VAL A 18 51.95 -13.95 7.59
N GLY A 19 52.71 -14.30 8.60
CA GLY A 19 52.33 -14.15 10.02
C GLY A 19 52.67 -15.35 10.86
N ARG A 20 52.29 -15.37 12.13
CA ARG A 20 52.53 -16.48 13.05
C ARG A 20 51.36 -17.47 12.95
N ASP A 21 51.62 -18.77 12.92
CA ASP A 21 50.65 -19.88 12.89
C ASP A 21 49.67 -19.80 11.68
N VAL A 22 50.12 -19.26 10.56
CA VAL A 22 49.33 -19.13 9.34
C VAL A 22 49.41 -20.43 8.55
N LEU A 23 48.25 -20.96 8.08
CA LEU A 23 48.16 -22.21 7.32
C LEU A 23 48.85 -23.39 8.04
N LEU A 24 48.81 -23.38 9.38
CA LEU A 24 49.55 -24.30 10.24
C LEU A 24 49.23 -25.78 9.93
N SER A 25 47.98 -26.12 9.76
CA SER A 25 47.47 -27.47 9.55
C SER A 25 47.31 -27.86 8.07
N LEU A 26 47.76 -27.03 7.12
CA LEU A 26 47.58 -27.25 5.70
C LEU A 26 48.39 -28.48 5.26
N THR A 27 47.70 -29.48 4.66
CA THR A 27 48.32 -30.71 4.16
C THR A 27 48.37 -30.77 2.63
N GLY A 28 47.25 -30.53 1.95
CA GLY A 28 47.12 -30.70 0.51
C GLY A 28 46.38 -29.57 -0.23
N GLY A 29 45.86 -28.56 0.47
CA GLY A 29 45.15 -27.46 -0.16
C GLY A 29 46.03 -26.59 -1.08
N ILE A 30 45.41 -26.03 -2.12
CA ILE A 30 46.10 -25.23 -3.14
C ILE A 30 45.52 -23.81 -3.25
N HIS A 31 46.34 -22.87 -3.75
CA HIS A 31 45.93 -21.49 -4.03
C HIS A 31 45.33 -20.75 -2.85
N ASN A 32 45.75 -21.00 -1.60
CA ASN A 32 45.29 -20.27 -0.42
C ASN A 32 46.23 -19.10 -0.09
N THR A 33 45.65 -17.96 0.32
CA THR A 33 46.42 -16.79 0.77
C THR A 33 46.04 -16.43 2.20
N GLY A 34 46.94 -16.61 3.16
CA GLY A 34 46.81 -16.31 4.57
C GLY A 34 47.70 -15.16 5.02
N VAL A 35 47.17 -14.13 5.64
CA VAL A 35 47.96 -12.98 6.19
C VAL A 35 47.42 -12.59 7.56
N GLY A 36 48.21 -12.71 8.61
CA GLY A 36 47.81 -12.36 9.98
C GLY A 36 48.15 -13.48 10.97
N SER A 37 48.07 -13.23 12.28
CA SER A 37 48.28 -14.28 13.29
C SER A 37 47.12 -15.28 13.28
N ALA A 38 47.39 -16.59 13.18
CA ALA A 38 46.45 -17.69 13.14
C ALA A 38 45.41 -17.58 11.98
N ALA A 39 45.74 -16.91 10.89
CA ALA A 39 44.90 -16.90 9.69
C ALA A 39 44.88 -18.26 9.05
N MET A 40 43.68 -18.85 8.84
CA MET A 40 43.50 -20.19 8.27
C MET A 40 44.28 -21.29 9.00
N GLU A 41 44.43 -21.17 10.32
CA GLU A 41 45.26 -22.08 11.13
C GLU A 41 44.86 -23.56 10.93
N SER A 42 43.56 -23.87 10.90
CA SER A 42 43.04 -25.23 10.86
C SER A 42 42.80 -25.82 9.46
N ILE A 43 43.05 -25.07 8.39
CA ILE A 43 42.78 -25.54 7.03
C ILE A 43 43.67 -26.74 6.67
N THR A 44 43.07 -27.80 6.08
CA THR A 44 43.78 -29.02 5.72
C THR A 44 43.84 -29.24 4.22
N THR A 45 42.70 -29.33 3.55
CA THR A 45 42.59 -29.61 2.10
C THR A 45 41.75 -28.58 1.36
N GLY A 46 41.23 -27.56 2.05
CA GLY A 46 40.46 -26.47 1.42
C GLY A 46 41.29 -25.70 0.40
N ASN A 47 40.67 -25.28 -0.71
CA ASN A 47 41.33 -24.63 -1.84
C ASN A 47 40.78 -23.22 -2.07
N PHE A 48 41.56 -22.36 -2.72
CA PHE A 48 41.14 -21.04 -3.19
C PHE A 48 40.62 -20.09 -2.10
N ASN A 49 41.12 -20.20 -0.87
CA ASN A 49 40.69 -19.33 0.22
C ASN A 49 41.62 -18.12 0.42
N VAL A 50 41.04 -16.98 0.77
CA VAL A 50 41.77 -15.78 1.15
C VAL A 50 41.39 -15.42 2.59
N GLY A 51 42.35 -15.48 3.53
CA GLY A 51 42.19 -15.12 4.94
C GLY A 51 43.14 -13.99 5.34
N MET A 52 42.67 -12.76 5.50
CA MET A 52 43.50 -11.61 5.86
C MET A 52 43.01 -10.97 7.18
N GLY A 53 43.72 -11.16 8.25
CA GLY A 53 43.39 -10.69 9.61
C GLY A 53 43.69 -11.75 10.66
N SER A 54 43.85 -11.33 11.92
CA SER A 54 44.04 -12.29 13.00
C SER A 54 42.84 -13.22 13.11
N SER A 55 43.06 -14.53 13.07
CA SER A 55 42.09 -15.64 13.08
C SER A 55 41.04 -15.56 11.99
N ALA A 56 41.30 -14.91 10.88
CA ALA A 56 40.44 -14.98 9.69
C ALA A 56 40.42 -16.42 9.15
N LEU A 57 39.20 -17.02 8.96
CA LEU A 57 39.04 -18.44 8.58
C LEU A 57 39.76 -19.43 9.52
N GLY A 58 39.94 -19.06 10.81
CA GLY A 58 40.77 -19.82 11.75
C GLY A 58 40.39 -21.29 11.91
N SER A 59 39.12 -21.64 11.90
CA SER A 59 38.59 -23.02 12.06
C SER A 59 38.29 -23.74 10.75
N THR A 60 38.52 -23.13 9.60
CA THR A 60 38.20 -23.76 8.30
C THR A 60 39.08 -25.00 8.08
N THR A 61 38.46 -26.10 7.73
CA THR A 61 39.15 -27.38 7.45
C THR A 61 39.17 -27.70 5.97
N THR A 62 38.02 -27.93 5.37
CA THR A 62 37.84 -28.32 3.98
C THR A 62 37.04 -27.32 3.14
N GLY A 63 36.56 -26.23 3.74
CA GLY A 63 35.82 -25.16 3.04
C GLY A 63 36.67 -24.55 1.92
N GLU A 64 36.04 -24.25 0.78
CA GLU A 64 36.69 -23.77 -0.42
C GLU A 64 36.17 -22.42 -0.88
N THR A 65 36.99 -21.68 -1.62
CA THR A 65 36.56 -20.45 -2.31
C THR A 65 35.96 -19.40 -1.35
N ASN A 66 36.52 -19.26 -0.16
CA ASN A 66 36.09 -18.27 0.82
C ASN A 66 37.04 -17.07 0.82
N THR A 67 36.50 -15.86 0.97
CA THR A 67 37.26 -14.63 1.19
C THR A 67 36.88 -14.04 2.53
N ALA A 68 37.82 -13.99 3.49
CA ALA A 68 37.63 -13.41 4.81
C ALA A 68 38.69 -12.34 5.08
N ILE A 69 38.26 -11.09 5.23
CA ILE A 69 39.15 -9.95 5.48
C ILE A 69 38.69 -9.20 6.73
N GLY A 70 39.46 -9.29 7.79
CA GLY A 70 39.15 -8.63 9.08
C GLY A 70 39.48 -9.52 10.28
N TYR A 71 39.55 -8.90 11.45
CA TYR A 71 39.71 -9.60 12.73
C TYR A 71 38.54 -10.53 12.98
N LEU A 72 38.77 -11.84 13.19
CA LEU A 72 37.79 -12.90 13.43
C LEU A 72 36.75 -13.06 12.31
N SER A 73 37.01 -12.54 11.11
CA SER A 73 36.12 -12.76 9.96
C SER A 73 36.05 -14.26 9.62
N MET A 74 34.84 -14.83 9.62
CA MET A 74 34.56 -16.26 9.39
C MET A 74 35.38 -17.22 10.30
N SER A 75 35.70 -16.78 11.51
CA SER A 75 36.63 -17.55 12.35
C SER A 75 36.12 -18.95 12.75
N SER A 76 34.82 -19.20 12.80
CA SER A 76 34.22 -20.49 13.12
C SER A 76 33.83 -21.35 11.89
N ASN A 77 34.09 -20.87 10.67
CA ASN A 77 33.78 -21.62 9.47
C ASN A 77 34.54 -22.96 9.46
N THR A 78 33.83 -24.05 9.17
CA THR A 78 34.48 -25.38 9.10
C THR A 78 34.52 -25.91 7.66
N THR A 79 33.36 -26.13 7.06
CA THR A 79 33.21 -26.69 5.72
C THR A 79 32.43 -25.77 4.77
N GLY A 80 31.93 -24.64 5.26
CA GLY A 80 31.21 -23.65 4.43
C GLY A 80 32.09 -23.14 3.29
N SER A 81 31.53 -23.00 2.10
CA SER A 81 32.22 -22.63 0.87
C SER A 81 31.54 -21.48 0.13
N ASN A 82 32.29 -20.80 -0.73
CA ASN A 82 31.78 -19.70 -1.56
C ASN A 82 31.27 -18.50 -0.74
N ASN A 83 31.85 -18.21 0.40
CA ASN A 83 31.44 -17.10 1.24
C ASN A 83 32.42 -15.92 1.11
N THR A 84 31.90 -14.71 1.18
CA THR A 84 32.69 -13.47 1.22
C THR A 84 32.37 -12.73 2.52
N ALA A 85 33.36 -12.49 3.36
CA ALA A 85 33.23 -11.78 4.64
C ALA A 85 34.30 -10.69 4.75
N VAL A 86 33.89 -9.44 4.83
CA VAL A 86 34.80 -8.28 4.93
C VAL A 86 34.37 -7.41 6.09
N GLY A 87 35.17 -7.34 7.15
CA GLY A 87 34.93 -6.57 8.36
C GLY A 87 35.27 -7.37 9.62
N LYS A 88 35.40 -6.65 10.73
CA LYS A 88 35.58 -7.27 12.05
C LYS A 88 34.33 -8.10 12.40
N ASP A 89 34.53 -9.35 12.86
CA ASP A 89 33.49 -10.30 13.27
C ASP A 89 32.43 -10.59 12.16
N SER A 90 32.68 -10.25 10.89
CA SER A 90 31.78 -10.55 9.79
C SER A 90 31.68 -12.07 9.56
N LEU A 91 30.45 -12.60 9.48
CA LEU A 91 30.13 -14.03 9.28
C LEU A 91 30.85 -14.94 10.31
N LYS A 92 31.10 -14.46 11.51
CA LYS A 92 31.98 -15.07 12.52
C LYS A 92 31.57 -16.48 12.91
N ALA A 93 30.28 -16.69 13.23
CA ALA A 93 29.76 -17.98 13.73
C ALA A 93 29.43 -18.99 12.63
N ASN A 94 29.65 -18.67 11.35
CA ASN A 94 29.34 -19.58 10.25
C ASN A 94 30.10 -20.91 10.42
N THR A 95 29.39 -22.01 10.29
CA THR A 95 30.00 -23.34 10.32
C THR A 95 29.96 -24.02 8.95
N THR A 96 28.79 -24.21 8.42
CA THR A 96 28.55 -24.91 7.15
C THR A 96 27.79 -24.10 6.11
N GLY A 97 27.31 -22.89 6.46
CA GLY A 97 26.61 -22.00 5.54
C GLY A 97 27.43 -21.66 4.30
N THR A 98 26.80 -21.59 3.13
CA THR A 98 27.43 -21.39 1.85
C THR A 98 26.87 -20.19 1.08
N VAL A 99 27.65 -19.65 0.16
CA VAL A 99 27.20 -18.59 -0.76
C VAL A 99 26.70 -17.33 -0.03
N ASN A 100 27.28 -16.98 1.12
CA ASN A 100 26.92 -15.77 1.86
C ASN A 100 27.89 -14.63 1.55
N VAL A 101 27.36 -13.41 1.50
CA VAL A 101 28.14 -12.17 1.40
C VAL A 101 27.88 -11.34 2.66
N ALA A 102 28.92 -11.06 3.43
CA ALA A 102 28.87 -10.26 4.65
C ALA A 102 29.93 -9.14 4.59
N VAL A 103 29.52 -7.90 4.44
CA VAL A 103 30.42 -6.73 4.37
C VAL A 103 30.02 -5.70 5.41
N GLY A 104 30.88 -5.50 6.39
CA GLY A 104 30.66 -4.58 7.51
C GLY A 104 31.01 -5.22 8.85
N THR A 105 31.26 -4.41 9.86
CA THR A 105 31.46 -4.88 11.23
C THR A 105 30.17 -5.54 11.73
N ASP A 106 30.29 -6.72 12.32
CA ASP A 106 29.21 -7.53 12.89
C ASP A 106 28.10 -7.91 11.84
N SER A 107 28.39 -7.87 10.53
CA SER A 107 27.46 -8.34 9.51
C SER A 107 27.37 -9.86 9.53
N LEU A 108 26.13 -10.39 9.56
CA LEU A 108 25.82 -11.85 9.56
C LEU A 108 26.56 -12.64 10.67
N THR A 109 26.85 -11.98 11.80
CA THR A 109 27.74 -12.52 12.85
C THR A 109 27.29 -13.85 13.43
N ALA A 110 25.97 -14.01 13.69
CA ALA A 110 25.41 -15.21 14.31
C ALA A 110 25.06 -16.35 13.33
N ASN A 111 25.25 -16.17 12.03
CA ASN A 111 24.89 -17.19 11.04
C ASN A 111 25.69 -18.49 11.26
N THR A 112 24.99 -19.61 11.35
CA THR A 112 25.63 -20.93 11.51
C THR A 112 25.54 -21.76 10.22
N THR A 113 24.36 -21.98 9.72
CA THR A 113 24.08 -22.85 8.56
C THR A 113 23.29 -22.16 7.46
N GLY A 114 22.81 -20.94 7.68
CA GLY A 114 22.09 -20.16 6.66
C GLY A 114 22.93 -19.94 5.42
N ALA A 115 22.31 -20.03 4.24
CA ALA A 115 22.98 -19.94 2.94
C ALA A 115 22.35 -18.86 2.03
N SER A 116 23.13 -18.39 1.07
CA SER A 116 22.66 -17.43 0.05
C SER A 116 22.10 -16.12 0.67
N ASN A 117 22.72 -15.65 1.73
CA ASN A 117 22.38 -14.37 2.33
C ASN A 117 23.35 -13.28 1.87
N THR A 118 22.85 -12.08 1.67
CA THR A 118 23.64 -10.87 1.40
C THR A 118 23.43 -9.87 2.53
N ALA A 119 24.47 -9.55 3.27
CA ALA A 119 24.47 -8.60 4.39
C ALA A 119 25.55 -7.53 4.16
N ILE A 120 25.15 -6.30 3.87
CA ILE A 120 26.07 -5.18 3.62
C ILE A 120 25.72 -4.02 4.54
N GLY A 121 26.58 -3.73 5.47
CA GLY A 121 26.40 -2.68 6.49
C GLY A 121 26.69 -3.19 7.91
N GLN A 122 26.98 -2.28 8.81
CA GLN A 122 27.20 -2.62 10.23
C GLN A 122 25.95 -3.30 10.80
N ALA A 123 26.10 -4.45 11.47
CA ALA A 123 25.03 -5.22 12.12
C ALA A 123 23.87 -5.59 11.18
N SER A 124 24.11 -5.69 9.87
CA SER A 124 23.12 -6.22 8.94
C SER A 124 23.01 -7.74 9.11
N LEU A 125 21.77 -8.27 9.24
CA LEU A 125 21.48 -9.69 9.53
C LEU A 125 22.28 -10.25 10.73
N GLU A 126 22.58 -9.42 11.71
CA GLU A 126 23.46 -9.77 12.83
C GLU A 126 23.02 -11.05 13.57
N ALA A 127 21.73 -11.18 13.88
CA ALA A 127 21.17 -12.30 14.63
C ALA A 127 20.75 -13.51 13.77
N ASN A 128 20.94 -13.47 12.46
CA ASN A 128 20.55 -14.57 11.58
C ASN A 128 21.29 -15.86 11.94
N THR A 129 20.56 -16.93 12.18
CA THR A 129 21.19 -18.22 12.57
C THR A 129 21.15 -19.24 11.43
N THR A 130 19.98 -19.59 10.95
CA THR A 130 19.76 -20.65 9.98
C THR A 130 19.00 -20.22 8.73
N ALA A 131 18.47 -18.98 8.72
CA ALA A 131 17.68 -18.49 7.60
C ALA A 131 18.53 -18.27 6.35
N SER A 132 17.92 -18.48 5.20
CA SER A 132 18.55 -18.37 3.88
C SER A 132 17.80 -17.39 2.97
N PHE A 133 18.48 -16.97 1.89
CA PHE A 133 17.90 -16.13 0.85
C PHE A 133 17.48 -14.73 1.31
N ASN A 134 18.13 -14.19 2.35
CA ASN A 134 17.86 -12.82 2.79
C ASN A 134 18.84 -11.84 2.15
N THR A 135 18.36 -10.66 1.80
CA THR A 135 19.18 -9.53 1.35
C THR A 135 18.99 -8.36 2.31
N ALA A 136 20.06 -7.95 3.00
CA ALA A 136 20.09 -6.83 3.93
C ALA A 136 21.18 -5.85 3.55
N VAL A 137 20.82 -4.65 3.13
CA VAL A 137 21.76 -3.59 2.73
C VAL A 137 21.46 -2.32 3.53
N GLY A 138 22.34 -1.97 4.44
CA GLY A 138 22.18 -0.83 5.32
C GLY A 138 22.51 -1.19 6.77
N ARG A 139 22.86 -0.18 7.58
CA ARG A 139 23.08 -0.38 9.00
C ARG A 139 21.81 -0.88 9.69
N ASN A 140 21.93 -1.95 10.46
CA ASN A 140 20.84 -2.63 11.19
C ASN A 140 19.70 -3.17 10.27
N ALA A 141 19.90 -3.31 8.98
CA ALA A 141 18.91 -3.96 8.13
C ALA A 141 18.75 -5.43 8.55
N LEU A 142 17.50 -5.87 8.88
CA LEU A 142 17.18 -7.22 9.37
C LEU A 142 18.03 -7.65 10.61
N ALA A 143 18.41 -6.73 11.47
CA ALA A 143 19.39 -6.99 12.51
C ALA A 143 19.01 -8.14 13.46
N VAL A 144 17.73 -8.26 13.85
CA VAL A 144 17.30 -9.29 14.81
C VAL A 144 16.63 -10.51 14.16
N ASN A 145 16.67 -10.62 12.83
CA ASN A 145 16.12 -11.78 12.13
C ASN A 145 16.87 -13.07 12.54
N THR A 146 16.13 -14.09 12.94
CA THR A 146 16.74 -15.37 13.36
C THR A 146 16.52 -16.45 12.32
N THR A 147 15.26 -16.74 11.96
CA THR A 147 14.87 -17.84 11.07
C THR A 147 13.98 -17.41 9.89
N GLY A 148 13.63 -16.14 9.79
CA GLY A 148 12.85 -15.61 8.66
C GLY A 148 13.65 -15.64 7.37
N ALA A 149 13.14 -16.29 6.32
CA ALA A 149 13.82 -16.46 5.04
C ALA A 149 13.23 -15.57 3.93
N SER A 150 14.00 -15.38 2.86
CA SER A 150 13.52 -14.69 1.65
C SER A 150 13.02 -13.25 1.88
N ASN A 151 13.64 -12.53 2.80
CA ASN A 151 13.36 -11.12 3.04
C ASN A 151 14.36 -10.22 2.30
N VAL A 152 13.89 -9.08 1.84
CA VAL A 152 14.71 -8.01 1.26
C VAL A 152 14.58 -6.76 2.14
N ALA A 153 15.68 -6.28 2.69
CA ALA A 153 15.74 -5.06 3.51
C ALA A 153 16.85 -4.14 2.98
N VAL A 154 16.48 -3.00 2.45
CA VAL A 154 17.44 -2.01 1.94
C VAL A 154 17.18 -0.66 2.57
N GLY A 155 18.07 -0.20 3.42
CA GLY A 155 17.97 1.06 4.14
C GLY A 155 18.35 0.94 5.62
N TYR A 156 18.60 2.07 6.24
CA TYR A 156 18.85 2.16 7.70
C TYR A 156 17.63 1.67 8.47
N ASN A 157 17.81 0.71 9.39
CA ASN A 157 16.75 0.10 10.21
C ASN A 157 15.58 -0.50 9.44
N SER A 158 15.74 -0.85 8.16
CA SER A 158 14.69 -1.57 7.42
C SER A 158 14.50 -2.97 7.99
N LEU A 159 13.23 -3.38 8.25
CA LEU A 159 12.88 -4.67 8.87
C LEU A 159 13.66 -4.98 10.16
N VAL A 160 14.07 -3.96 10.90
CA VAL A 160 14.98 -4.14 12.04
C VAL A 160 14.43 -5.07 13.12
N ALA A 161 13.12 -5.06 13.39
CA ALA A 161 12.48 -5.89 14.41
C ALA A 161 12.02 -7.27 13.92
N ASN A 162 12.23 -7.62 12.64
CA ASN A 162 11.80 -8.90 12.08
C ASN A 162 12.53 -10.07 12.75
N THR A 163 11.79 -11.06 13.25
CA THR A 163 12.42 -12.21 13.92
C THR A 163 12.31 -13.49 13.10
N THR A 164 11.11 -13.89 12.72
CA THR A 164 10.84 -15.19 12.10
C THR A 164 10.05 -15.11 10.81
N SER A 165 9.52 -13.94 10.47
CA SER A 165 8.67 -13.81 9.29
C SER A 165 9.46 -13.82 7.99
N ALA A 166 8.79 -14.25 6.92
CA ALA A 166 9.40 -14.49 5.62
C ALA A 166 8.70 -13.71 4.49
N GLY A 167 9.42 -13.54 3.39
CA GLY A 167 8.85 -12.98 2.17
C GLY A 167 8.52 -11.49 2.21
N ASN A 168 9.11 -10.72 3.11
CA ASN A 168 8.91 -9.28 3.18
C ASN A 168 9.92 -8.51 2.32
N VAL A 169 9.48 -7.44 1.70
CA VAL A 169 10.31 -6.48 0.96
C VAL A 169 10.21 -5.11 1.64
N ALA A 170 11.32 -4.60 2.14
CA ALA A 170 11.41 -3.29 2.78
C ALA A 170 12.54 -2.47 2.14
N VAL A 171 12.21 -1.39 1.47
CA VAL A 171 13.17 -0.50 0.80
C VAL A 171 12.93 0.93 1.25
N GLY A 172 13.86 1.47 2.01
CA GLY A 172 13.81 2.81 2.58
C GLY A 172 14.18 2.82 4.07
N PRO A 173 14.64 3.96 4.60
CA PRO A 173 14.90 4.10 6.03
C PRO A 173 13.63 3.79 6.83
N SER A 174 13.75 2.95 7.84
CA SER A 174 12.66 2.52 8.74
C SER A 174 11.44 1.87 8.05
N ALA A 175 11.57 1.41 6.79
CA ALA A 175 10.50 0.63 6.16
C ALA A 175 10.29 -0.69 6.93
N LEU A 176 9.02 -0.99 7.31
CA LEU A 176 8.65 -2.18 8.11
C LEU A 176 9.44 -2.32 9.42
N ALA A 177 9.81 -1.20 10.05
CA ALA A 177 10.74 -1.23 11.18
C ALA A 177 10.23 -2.03 12.39
N ALA A 178 8.95 -1.95 12.72
CA ALA A 178 8.35 -2.65 13.87
C ALA A 178 7.85 -4.07 13.55
N ASN A 179 7.97 -4.54 12.31
CA ASN A 179 7.44 -5.86 11.92
C ASN A 179 8.15 -6.99 12.66
N THR A 180 7.39 -7.83 13.36
CA THR A 180 7.94 -8.99 14.07
C THR A 180 7.63 -10.30 13.36
N THR A 181 6.34 -10.56 13.07
CA THR A 181 5.87 -11.82 12.50
C THR A 181 4.98 -11.65 11.26
N GLY A 182 4.67 -10.43 10.84
CA GLY A 182 3.90 -10.19 9.61
C GLY A 182 4.70 -10.62 8.37
N ALA A 183 4.08 -11.40 7.48
CA ALA A 183 4.74 -11.98 6.30
C ALA A 183 4.20 -11.39 4.98
N THR A 184 4.97 -11.52 3.92
CA THR A 184 4.57 -11.14 2.57
C THR A 184 4.14 -9.67 2.40
N ASN A 185 4.71 -8.78 3.18
CA ASN A 185 4.49 -7.34 3.05
C ASN A 185 5.51 -6.72 2.08
N THR A 186 5.09 -5.71 1.33
CA THR A 186 5.96 -4.87 0.50
C THR A 186 5.88 -3.44 0.99
N ALA A 187 6.97 -2.88 1.48
CA ALA A 187 7.09 -1.50 1.94
C ALA A 187 8.23 -0.79 1.21
N ILE A 188 7.91 0.23 0.43
CA ILE A 188 8.89 1.01 -0.34
C ILE A 188 8.71 2.50 -0.05
N GLY A 189 9.64 3.09 0.67
CA GLY A 189 9.62 4.48 1.08
C GLY A 189 10.10 4.67 2.51
N ASN A 190 10.50 5.88 2.87
CA ASN A 190 10.81 6.22 4.24
C ASN A 190 9.57 6.04 5.13
N GLU A 191 9.68 5.29 6.22
CA GLU A 191 8.59 5.02 7.17
C GLU A 191 7.34 4.37 6.51
N ALA A 192 7.51 3.67 5.38
CA ALA A 192 6.42 2.88 4.82
C ALA A 192 6.15 1.67 5.72
N LEU A 193 4.90 1.51 6.17
CA LEU A 193 4.44 0.39 7.02
C LEU A 193 5.28 0.22 8.30
N ASP A 194 5.81 1.32 8.84
CA ASP A 194 6.80 1.28 9.93
C ASP A 194 6.25 0.76 11.26
N ALA A 195 4.98 1.00 11.58
CA ALA A 195 4.34 0.51 12.80
C ALA A 195 3.78 -0.92 12.70
N ASN A 196 3.86 -1.57 11.53
CA ASN A 196 3.31 -2.92 11.34
C ASN A 196 3.99 -3.93 12.27
N THR A 197 3.20 -4.68 13.01
CA THR A 197 3.76 -5.69 13.92
C THR A 197 3.53 -7.13 13.43
N THR A 198 2.29 -7.49 13.15
CA THR A 198 1.90 -8.86 12.84
C THR A 198 1.09 -9.01 11.55
N ALA A 199 0.66 -7.89 10.94
CA ALA A 199 -0.15 -7.92 9.74
C ALA A 199 0.63 -8.41 8.53
N SER A 200 -0.07 -9.10 7.62
CA SER A 200 0.51 -9.72 6.43
C SER A 200 -0.16 -9.23 5.14
N SER A 201 0.50 -9.45 4.03
CA SER A 201 -0.04 -9.19 2.69
C SER A 201 -0.39 -7.72 2.41
N ASN A 202 0.32 -6.79 3.01
CA ASN A 202 0.16 -5.36 2.74
C ASN A 202 1.17 -4.88 1.69
N VAL A 203 0.74 -3.94 0.86
CA VAL A 203 1.58 -3.19 -0.08
C VAL A 203 1.55 -1.72 0.32
N ALA A 204 2.68 -1.14 0.68
CA ALA A 204 2.84 0.27 1.04
C ALA A 204 3.97 0.91 0.23
N ILE A 205 3.64 1.83 -0.66
CA ILE A 205 4.62 2.51 -1.52
C ILE A 205 4.46 4.03 -1.37
N GLY A 206 5.47 4.68 -0.83
CA GLY A 206 5.49 6.12 -0.58
C GLY A 206 5.92 6.44 0.85
N HIS A 207 6.32 7.69 1.08
CA HIS A 207 6.65 8.18 2.43
C HIS A 207 5.44 8.05 3.36
N ALA A 208 5.61 7.43 4.53
CA ALA A 208 4.59 7.19 5.55
C ALA A 208 3.29 6.53 5.01
N SER A 209 3.39 5.81 3.88
CA SER A 209 2.27 5.03 3.35
C SER A 209 1.95 3.89 4.32
N LEU A 210 0.68 3.81 4.77
CA LEU A 210 0.21 2.82 5.75
C LEU A 210 1.03 2.84 7.08
N GLY A 211 1.57 4.03 7.46
CA GLY A 211 2.55 4.15 8.54
C GLY A 211 2.05 3.69 9.91
N ALA A 212 0.82 4.01 10.31
CA ALA A 212 0.29 3.62 11.62
C ALA A 212 -0.31 2.20 11.69
N ASN A 213 -0.27 1.42 10.59
CA ASN A 213 -0.87 0.08 10.57
C ASN A 213 -0.19 -0.87 11.53
N THR A 214 -0.96 -1.53 12.38
CA THR A 214 -0.42 -2.52 13.33
C THR A 214 -0.82 -3.95 12.96
N THR A 215 -2.11 -4.20 12.74
CA THR A 215 -2.67 -5.53 12.51
C THR A 215 -3.58 -5.64 11.29
N GLY A 216 -3.87 -4.53 10.59
CA GLY A 216 -4.67 -4.53 9.36
C GLY A 216 -3.96 -5.24 8.21
N ALA A 217 -4.61 -6.22 7.59
CA ALA A 217 -4.02 -7.06 6.54
C ALA A 217 -4.61 -6.77 5.16
N SER A 218 -3.90 -7.18 4.11
CA SER A 218 -4.40 -7.12 2.73
C SER A 218 -4.73 -5.70 2.23
N ASN A 219 -4.04 -4.68 2.70
CA ASN A 219 -4.18 -3.32 2.22
C ASN A 219 -3.21 -3.03 1.08
N VAL A 220 -3.64 -2.23 0.11
CA VAL A 220 -2.80 -1.65 -0.93
C VAL A 220 -2.78 -0.14 -0.76
N SER A 221 -1.63 0.42 -0.47
CA SER A 221 -1.42 1.84 -0.23
C SER A 221 -0.28 2.37 -1.10
N VAL A 222 -0.59 3.23 -2.05
CA VAL A 222 0.39 3.81 -2.99
C VAL A 222 0.25 5.32 -3.03
N GLY A 223 1.21 6.02 -2.49
CA GLY A 223 1.24 7.48 -2.42
C GLY A 223 1.74 7.99 -1.07
N THR A 224 2.29 9.18 -1.06
CA THR A 224 2.69 9.84 0.19
C THR A 224 1.47 10.03 1.09
N GLY A 225 1.53 9.53 2.31
CA GLY A 225 0.46 9.66 3.30
C GLY A 225 -0.84 8.92 2.95
N ALA A 226 -0.84 7.98 2.00
CA ALA A 226 -2.01 7.13 1.78
C ALA A 226 -2.20 6.17 2.97
N LEU A 227 -3.43 6.02 3.47
CA LEU A 227 -3.79 5.18 4.63
C LEU A 227 -2.92 5.43 5.88
N THR A 228 -2.40 6.64 6.07
CA THR A 228 -1.40 6.91 7.12
C THR A 228 -1.89 6.54 8.52
N THR A 229 -3.17 6.81 8.84
CA THR A 229 -3.73 6.57 10.19
C THR A 229 -4.37 5.20 10.36
N ASN A 230 -4.35 4.36 9.33
CA ASN A 230 -4.92 3.01 9.42
C ASN A 230 -4.23 2.21 10.53
N THR A 231 -5.00 1.64 11.44
CA THR A 231 -4.44 0.84 12.53
C THR A 231 -4.74 -0.65 12.39
N THR A 232 -5.99 -1.00 12.23
CA THR A 232 -6.46 -2.39 12.23
C THR A 232 -7.27 -2.78 11.01
N ALA A 233 -7.68 -1.80 10.20
CA ALA A 233 -8.52 -2.02 9.03
C ALA A 233 -7.80 -2.82 7.94
N GLY A 234 -8.54 -3.67 7.24
CA GLY A 234 -8.03 -4.52 6.19
C GLY A 234 -8.76 -4.38 4.85
N ASN A 235 -8.18 -4.97 3.81
CA ASN A 235 -8.77 -5.04 2.47
C ASN A 235 -9.09 -3.68 1.83
N ASN A 236 -8.34 -2.63 2.17
CA ASN A 236 -8.48 -1.31 1.57
C ASN A 236 -7.51 -1.11 0.41
N VAL A 237 -7.93 -0.37 -0.60
CA VAL A 237 -7.09 0.09 -1.71
C VAL A 237 -7.04 1.61 -1.69
N ALA A 238 -5.88 2.20 -1.47
CA ALA A 238 -5.65 3.64 -1.49
C ALA A 238 -4.51 3.97 -2.46
N VAL A 239 -4.82 4.67 -3.53
CA VAL A 239 -3.83 5.08 -4.55
C VAL A 239 -3.92 6.58 -4.78
N GLY A 240 -2.92 7.31 -4.38
CA GLY A 240 -2.84 8.78 -4.48
C GLY A 240 -2.35 9.43 -3.19
N THR A 241 -1.82 10.64 -3.29
CA THR A 241 -1.41 11.40 -2.11
C THR A 241 -2.59 11.59 -1.17
N SER A 242 -2.44 11.20 0.09
CA SER A 242 -3.47 11.31 1.14
C SER A 242 -4.81 10.62 0.81
N ALA A 243 -4.83 9.61 -0.06
CA ALA A 243 -6.01 8.76 -0.25
C ALA A 243 -6.28 7.96 1.03
N LEU A 244 -7.54 7.96 1.52
CA LEU A 244 -7.94 7.33 2.80
C LEU A 244 -7.04 7.70 3.99
N ASN A 245 -6.49 8.90 3.99
CA ASN A 245 -5.51 9.33 4.99
C ASN A 245 -5.99 9.16 6.43
N SER A 246 -7.25 9.51 6.72
CA SER A 246 -7.82 9.46 8.08
C SER A 246 -8.43 8.10 8.47
N ASN A 247 -8.44 7.12 7.56
CA ASN A 247 -9.04 5.82 7.85
C ASN A 247 -8.33 5.13 9.01
N SER A 248 -9.05 4.75 10.03
CA SER A 248 -8.50 4.04 11.20
C SER A 248 -8.93 2.58 11.24
N THR A 249 -10.23 2.32 11.09
CA THR A 249 -10.84 0.99 11.20
C THR A 249 -11.82 0.64 10.08
N GLY A 250 -12.04 1.53 9.10
CA GLY A 250 -12.94 1.26 7.98
C GLY A 250 -12.36 0.25 6.98
N ASP A 251 -13.12 -0.80 6.69
CA ASP A 251 -12.70 -1.92 5.84
C ASP A 251 -13.27 -1.85 4.42
N LEU A 252 -12.64 -2.56 3.48
CA LEU A 252 -13.18 -2.82 2.14
C LEU A 252 -13.42 -1.55 1.30
N ASN A 253 -12.67 -0.49 1.51
CA ASN A 253 -12.77 0.76 0.77
C ASN A 253 -11.79 0.79 -0.42
N ILE A 254 -12.21 1.43 -1.51
CA ILE A 254 -11.35 1.71 -2.68
C ILE A 254 -11.30 3.22 -2.88
N ALA A 255 -10.16 3.83 -2.67
CA ALA A 255 -9.89 5.25 -2.90
C ALA A 255 -8.75 5.43 -3.90
N ILE A 256 -9.05 5.94 -5.08
CA ILE A 256 -8.06 6.17 -6.14
C ILE A 256 -8.12 7.64 -6.58
N GLY A 257 -7.09 8.39 -6.26
CA GLY A 257 -7.00 9.82 -6.53
C GLY A 257 -6.45 10.57 -5.33
N SER A 258 -5.82 11.71 -5.57
CA SER A 258 -5.37 12.56 -4.46
C SER A 258 -6.56 12.95 -3.59
N THR A 259 -6.43 12.78 -2.28
CA THR A 259 -7.45 13.09 -1.26
C THR A 259 -8.81 12.40 -1.45
N ALA A 260 -8.89 11.33 -2.27
CA ALA A 260 -10.09 10.51 -2.34
C ALA A 260 -10.37 9.90 -0.96
N MET A 261 -11.60 10.07 -0.45
CA MET A 261 -12.07 9.57 0.85
C MET A 261 -11.16 9.95 2.02
N SER A 262 -10.46 11.11 1.94
CA SER A 262 -9.41 11.45 2.92
C SER A 262 -9.92 11.67 4.34
N SER A 263 -11.19 12.01 4.54
CA SER A 263 -11.79 12.22 5.85
C SER A 263 -12.44 10.95 6.44
N ASN A 264 -12.60 9.88 5.66
CA ASN A 264 -13.24 8.65 6.12
C ASN A 264 -12.43 8.04 7.27
N THR A 265 -13.02 7.95 8.47
CA THR A 265 -12.34 7.38 9.63
C THR A 265 -12.71 5.91 9.86
N ILE A 266 -13.99 5.58 9.76
CA ILE A 266 -14.55 4.28 10.16
C ILE A 266 -15.60 3.72 9.18
N GLY A 267 -15.90 4.40 8.08
CA GLY A 267 -16.89 3.94 7.10
C GLY A 267 -16.36 2.82 6.21
N ASP A 268 -17.21 1.85 5.92
CA ASP A 268 -16.87 0.65 5.15
C ASP A 268 -17.44 0.67 3.73
N ARG A 269 -16.87 -0.15 2.85
CA ARG A 269 -17.44 -0.58 1.56
C ARG A 269 -17.80 0.55 0.59
N SER A 270 -16.98 1.56 0.51
CA SER A 270 -17.16 2.65 -0.43
C SER A 270 -16.10 2.64 -1.54
N ILE A 271 -16.46 3.19 -2.69
CA ILE A 271 -15.58 3.36 -3.86
C ILE A 271 -15.52 4.85 -4.20
N GLY A 272 -14.35 5.46 -4.02
CA GLY A 272 -14.06 6.84 -4.42
C GLY A 272 -12.94 6.87 -5.46
N ILE A 273 -13.24 7.16 -6.72
CA ILE A 273 -12.25 7.24 -7.80
C ILE A 273 -12.27 8.63 -8.43
N GLY A 274 -11.21 9.39 -8.22
CA GLY A 274 -11.04 10.75 -8.69
C GLY A 274 -10.49 11.66 -7.59
N HIS A 275 -9.91 12.79 -7.99
CA HIS A 275 -9.48 13.81 -7.03
C HIS A 275 -10.67 14.26 -6.16
N ASN A 276 -10.54 14.19 -4.84
CA ASN A 276 -11.58 14.51 -3.85
C ASN A 276 -12.89 13.69 -3.98
N ALA A 277 -12.93 12.54 -4.66
CA ALA A 277 -14.12 11.71 -4.66
C ALA A 277 -14.45 11.24 -3.24
N LEU A 278 -15.69 11.48 -2.74
CA LEU A 278 -16.14 11.21 -1.37
C LEU A 278 -15.19 11.76 -0.29
N ARG A 279 -14.53 12.89 -0.55
CA ARG A 279 -13.51 13.44 0.36
C ARG A 279 -13.97 13.53 1.80
N ASP A 280 -15.17 14.06 2.05
CA ASP A 280 -15.70 14.38 3.38
C ASP A 280 -16.54 13.24 3.99
N GLN A 281 -16.55 12.04 3.39
CA GLN A 281 -17.25 10.90 3.94
C GLN A 281 -16.67 10.57 5.31
N ASP A 282 -17.50 10.62 6.33
CA ASP A 282 -17.12 10.29 7.71
C ASP A 282 -18.37 9.97 8.55
N PRO A 283 -18.80 8.71 8.59
CA PRO A 283 -19.94 8.33 9.43
C PRO A 283 -19.57 8.38 10.92
N SER A 284 -20.57 8.62 11.77
CA SER A 284 -20.38 8.71 13.22
C SER A 284 -20.22 7.35 13.91
N SER A 285 -20.42 6.27 13.22
CA SER A 285 -20.26 4.88 13.68
C SER A 285 -19.75 4.01 12.54
N ASN A 286 -19.17 2.84 12.84
CA ASN A 286 -18.81 1.88 11.82
C ASN A 286 -20.06 1.49 11.04
N THR A 287 -20.09 1.87 9.77
CA THR A 287 -21.29 1.76 8.92
C THR A 287 -20.89 1.34 7.51
N ASP A 288 -21.61 0.37 6.99
CA ASP A 288 -21.57 0.01 5.57
C ASP A 288 -22.16 1.16 4.74
N MET A 289 -21.31 1.98 4.15
CA MET A 289 -21.71 3.17 3.40
C MET A 289 -22.23 2.85 2.01
N TYR A 290 -21.62 1.90 1.33
CA TYR A 290 -21.97 1.50 -0.05
C TYR A 290 -22.06 2.66 -1.04
N ASN A 291 -21.29 3.72 -0.84
CA ASN A 291 -21.22 4.81 -1.80
C ASN A 291 -20.25 4.47 -2.94
N ILE A 292 -20.65 4.78 -4.16
CA ILE A 292 -19.80 4.70 -5.36
C ILE A 292 -19.71 6.09 -5.97
N ALA A 293 -18.53 6.69 -5.98
CA ALA A 293 -18.30 7.98 -6.60
C ALA A 293 -17.10 7.92 -7.57
N ILE A 294 -17.36 8.21 -8.84
CA ILE A 294 -16.32 8.19 -9.88
C ILE A 294 -16.31 9.53 -10.60
N GLY A 295 -15.25 10.29 -10.43
CA GLY A 295 -15.05 11.61 -11.04
C GLY A 295 -14.43 12.60 -10.08
N VAL A 296 -13.93 13.71 -10.62
CA VAL A 296 -13.38 14.80 -9.81
C VAL A 296 -14.49 15.46 -8.99
N ASN A 297 -14.31 15.54 -7.67
CA ASN A 297 -15.29 16.07 -6.71
C ASN A 297 -16.66 15.34 -6.74
N ALA A 298 -16.73 14.10 -7.22
CA ALA A 298 -17.95 13.30 -7.17
C ALA A 298 -18.31 12.99 -5.71
N GLY A 299 -19.51 13.36 -5.28
CA GLY A 299 -19.98 13.18 -3.90
C GLY A 299 -19.11 13.87 -2.84
N LEU A 300 -18.44 14.98 -3.19
CA LEU A 300 -17.37 15.61 -2.40
C LEU A 300 -17.72 15.80 -0.91
N GLN A 301 -18.87 16.37 -0.62
CA GLN A 301 -19.31 16.72 0.75
C GLN A 301 -20.21 15.65 1.38
N THR A 302 -20.32 14.46 0.79
CA THR A 302 -21.09 13.37 1.41
C THR A 302 -20.44 13.00 2.74
N THR A 303 -21.18 13.19 3.83
CA THR A 303 -20.70 12.87 5.18
C THR A 303 -21.25 11.52 5.65
N THR A 304 -22.53 11.45 5.93
CA THR A 304 -23.21 10.25 6.47
C THR A 304 -24.20 9.61 5.48
N GLY A 305 -24.42 10.23 4.32
CA GLY A 305 -25.28 9.67 3.27
C GLY A 305 -24.76 8.33 2.75
N THR A 306 -25.65 7.36 2.54
CA THR A 306 -25.34 5.98 2.18
C THR A 306 -26.00 5.56 0.86
N PHE A 307 -25.49 4.49 0.25
CA PHE A 307 -26.06 3.87 -0.95
C PHE A 307 -26.19 4.83 -2.16
N ASN A 308 -25.30 5.80 -2.28
CA ASN A 308 -25.29 6.71 -3.43
C ASN A 308 -24.41 6.17 -4.55
N THR A 309 -24.88 6.24 -5.81
CA THR A 309 -24.09 5.93 -7.01
C THR A 309 -23.93 7.20 -7.84
N VAL A 310 -22.67 7.69 -7.94
CA VAL A 310 -22.33 9.01 -8.46
C VAL A 310 -21.25 8.89 -9.52
N ILE A 311 -21.54 9.29 -10.75
CA ILE A 311 -20.57 9.16 -11.86
C ILE A 311 -20.50 10.47 -12.68
N GLY A 312 -19.37 11.11 -12.68
CA GLY A 312 -19.11 12.37 -13.40
C GLY A 312 -18.41 13.41 -12.56
N GLY A 313 -17.94 14.48 -13.17
CA GLY A 313 -17.34 15.61 -12.42
C GLY A 313 -18.38 16.47 -11.74
N LEU A 314 -18.13 16.90 -10.48
CA LEU A 314 -19.01 17.80 -9.72
C LEU A 314 -20.47 17.28 -9.58
N VAL A 315 -20.63 15.98 -9.57
CA VAL A 315 -21.94 15.31 -9.40
C VAL A 315 -22.19 15.11 -7.92
N LEU A 316 -23.43 15.38 -7.44
CA LEU A 316 -23.83 15.23 -6.04
C LEU A 316 -22.84 15.90 -5.08
N GLN A 317 -22.24 17.03 -5.49
CA GLN A 317 -21.09 17.62 -4.83
C GLN A 317 -21.41 18.09 -3.40
N SER A 318 -22.59 18.68 -3.19
CA SER A 318 -22.99 19.30 -1.91
C SER A 318 -23.72 18.36 -0.95
N ASN A 319 -23.87 17.08 -1.33
CA ASN A 319 -24.62 16.12 -0.51
C ASN A 319 -23.97 15.93 0.86
N THR A 320 -24.78 15.98 1.91
CA THR A 320 -24.32 15.70 3.28
C THR A 320 -24.87 14.37 3.79
N THR A 321 -26.19 14.28 3.93
CA THR A 321 -26.88 13.13 4.51
C THR A 321 -27.79 12.39 3.54
N GLY A 322 -28.02 12.95 2.33
CA GLY A 322 -28.87 12.34 1.32
C GLY A 322 -28.39 10.94 0.91
N SER A 323 -29.30 9.99 0.84
CA SER A 323 -29.02 8.58 0.63
C SER A 323 -29.80 8.00 -0.54
N GLN A 324 -29.34 6.86 -1.08
CA GLN A 324 -30.01 6.12 -2.15
C GLN A 324 -30.20 6.92 -3.46
N ASN A 325 -29.30 7.85 -3.74
CA ASN A 325 -29.35 8.65 -4.96
C ASN A 325 -28.50 8.01 -6.07
N VAL A 326 -28.98 8.06 -7.29
CA VAL A 326 -28.25 7.73 -8.50
C VAL A 326 -28.06 9.01 -9.31
N ALA A 327 -26.83 9.51 -9.45
CA ALA A 327 -26.53 10.72 -10.20
C ALA A 327 -25.41 10.46 -11.23
N MET A 328 -25.71 10.71 -12.50
CA MET A 328 -24.74 10.51 -13.60
C MET A 328 -24.75 11.69 -14.56
N GLY A 329 -23.58 12.30 -14.77
CA GLY A 329 -23.39 13.46 -15.64
C GLY A 329 -22.91 14.68 -14.86
N THR A 330 -22.10 15.54 -15.49
CA THR A 330 -21.56 16.74 -14.84
C THR A 330 -22.69 17.62 -14.27
N PHE A 331 -22.57 18.08 -13.04
CA PHE A 331 -23.55 18.86 -12.29
C PHE A 331 -24.92 18.16 -12.05
N ALA A 332 -25.03 16.84 -12.29
CA ALA A 332 -26.26 16.15 -11.90
C ALA A 332 -26.40 16.13 -10.38
N LEU A 333 -27.57 16.57 -9.87
CA LEU A 333 -27.91 16.61 -8.44
C LEU A 333 -26.88 17.33 -7.55
N ASP A 334 -26.15 18.31 -8.10
CA ASP A 334 -24.97 18.90 -7.43
C ASP A 334 -25.28 19.74 -6.19
N ALA A 335 -26.46 20.38 -6.11
CA ALA A 335 -26.90 21.15 -4.95
C ALA A 335 -27.56 20.31 -3.84
N ASN A 336 -27.78 19.00 -4.05
CA ASN A 336 -28.47 18.16 -3.07
C ASN A 336 -27.71 18.13 -1.74
N THR A 337 -28.42 18.35 -0.63
CA THR A 337 -27.85 18.23 0.71
C THR A 337 -28.41 17.02 1.47
N GLU A 338 -29.75 16.85 1.48
CA GLU A 338 -30.45 15.86 2.29
C GLU A 338 -31.45 15.00 1.50
N GLY A 339 -31.73 15.36 0.22
CA GLY A 339 -32.69 14.64 -0.61
C GLY A 339 -32.31 13.18 -0.85
N ASN A 340 -33.31 12.31 -0.80
CA ASN A 340 -33.11 10.86 -0.88
C ASN A 340 -33.80 10.25 -2.11
N SER A 341 -33.32 9.09 -2.53
CA SER A 341 -33.99 8.26 -3.56
C SER A 341 -34.26 9.00 -4.88
N ASN A 342 -33.34 9.87 -5.29
CA ASN A 342 -33.43 10.54 -6.58
C ASN A 342 -32.61 9.79 -7.63
N THR A 343 -33.13 9.75 -8.87
CA THR A 343 -32.41 9.31 -10.05
C THR A 343 -32.20 10.50 -10.98
N SER A 344 -30.97 10.93 -11.18
CA SER A 344 -30.60 12.11 -11.98
C SER A 344 -29.54 11.71 -13.01
N ILE A 345 -29.92 11.62 -14.28
CA ILE A 345 -29.04 11.20 -15.37
C ILE A 345 -29.07 12.23 -16.51
N GLY A 346 -27.95 12.91 -16.69
CA GLY A 346 -27.78 13.95 -17.71
C GLY A 346 -27.03 15.16 -17.17
N TYR A 347 -26.49 15.97 -18.06
CA TYR A 347 -25.84 17.23 -17.70
C TYR A 347 -26.84 18.14 -16.97
N ALA A 348 -26.46 18.62 -15.78
CA ALA A 348 -27.26 19.52 -14.94
C ALA A 348 -28.72 19.05 -14.70
N SER A 349 -28.98 17.74 -14.74
CA SER A 349 -30.29 17.21 -14.35
C SER A 349 -30.48 17.35 -12.84
N LEU A 350 -31.65 17.82 -12.41
CA LEU A 350 -32.04 18.01 -11.00
C LEU A 350 -31.00 18.81 -10.19
N SER A 351 -30.29 19.76 -10.84
CA SER A 351 -29.11 20.40 -10.26
C SER A 351 -29.39 21.36 -9.13
N SER A 352 -30.61 21.95 -9.05
CA SER A 352 -31.00 22.86 -7.96
C SER A 352 -31.68 22.17 -6.76
N ALA A 353 -31.89 20.87 -6.80
CA ALA A 353 -32.56 20.15 -5.72
C ALA A 353 -31.70 20.15 -4.46
N THR A 354 -32.27 20.61 -3.35
CA THR A 354 -31.57 20.63 -2.05
C THR A 354 -32.05 19.51 -1.14
N THR A 355 -33.35 19.41 -0.90
CA THR A 355 -33.98 18.42 -0.01
C THR A 355 -35.02 17.57 -0.71
N ALA A 356 -35.23 17.81 -2.01
CA ALA A 356 -36.21 17.07 -2.83
C ALA A 356 -35.88 15.58 -2.87
N SER A 357 -36.91 14.75 -2.78
CA SER A 357 -36.74 13.29 -2.75
C SER A 357 -37.67 12.59 -3.76
N PHE A 358 -37.33 11.36 -4.11
CA PHE A 358 -38.12 10.49 -4.99
C PHE A 358 -38.31 11.05 -6.41
N ASN A 359 -37.40 11.84 -6.93
CA ASN A 359 -37.49 12.37 -8.29
C ASN A 359 -36.71 11.51 -9.28
N THR A 360 -37.22 11.39 -10.50
CA THR A 360 -36.56 10.78 -11.64
C THR A 360 -36.35 11.83 -12.71
N ALA A 361 -35.10 12.20 -13.00
CA ALA A 361 -34.72 13.17 -14.02
C ALA A 361 -33.76 12.52 -15.02
N LEU A 362 -34.25 12.29 -16.24
CA LEU A 362 -33.48 11.66 -17.33
C LEU A 362 -33.40 12.61 -18.52
N GLY A 363 -32.24 13.21 -18.75
CA GLY A 363 -32.01 14.12 -19.86
C GLY A 363 -31.24 15.38 -19.47
N HIS A 364 -30.68 16.03 -20.49
CA HIS A 364 -29.99 17.31 -20.31
C HIS A 364 -30.97 18.34 -19.71
N THR A 365 -30.60 18.94 -18.58
CA THR A 365 -31.39 19.96 -17.84
C THR A 365 -32.82 19.53 -17.46
N SER A 366 -33.12 18.26 -17.34
CA SER A 366 -34.41 17.81 -16.80
C SER A 366 -34.51 18.16 -15.30
N LEU A 367 -35.67 18.71 -14.86
CA LEU A 367 -35.92 19.16 -13.48
C LEU A 367 -34.86 20.13 -12.92
N THR A 368 -34.19 20.92 -13.76
CA THR A 368 -33.05 21.75 -13.36
C THR A 368 -33.38 22.71 -12.20
N ALA A 369 -34.54 23.43 -12.27
CA ALA A 369 -34.92 24.42 -11.26
C ALA A 369 -35.60 23.82 -10.03
N ASN A 370 -35.83 22.50 -9.97
CA ASN A 370 -36.53 21.88 -8.85
C ASN A 370 -35.72 22.00 -7.55
N THR A 371 -36.30 22.64 -6.53
CA THR A 371 -35.64 22.81 -5.23
C THR A 371 -36.15 21.82 -4.18
N THR A 372 -37.45 21.75 -3.97
CA THR A 372 -38.06 20.91 -2.95
C THR A 372 -39.21 20.01 -3.47
N GLY A 373 -39.62 20.17 -4.73
CA GLY A 373 -40.66 19.32 -5.33
C GLY A 373 -40.28 17.83 -5.30
N ALA A 374 -41.17 16.98 -4.86
CA ALA A 374 -40.95 15.56 -4.67
C ALA A 374 -41.74 14.69 -5.67
N SER A 375 -41.31 13.45 -5.86
CA SER A 375 -42.03 12.45 -6.65
C SER A 375 -42.33 12.87 -8.09
N ASN A 376 -41.47 13.66 -8.70
CA ASN A 376 -41.59 14.04 -10.09
C ASN A 376 -40.86 13.06 -11.02
N THR A 377 -41.41 12.79 -12.18
CA THR A 377 -40.74 12.04 -13.24
C THR A 377 -40.60 12.91 -14.48
N ALA A 378 -39.36 13.22 -14.86
CA ALA A 378 -38.98 13.99 -16.02
C ALA A 378 -38.11 13.13 -16.95
N ALA A 379 -38.56 12.82 -18.15
CA ALA A 379 -37.76 12.10 -19.13
C ALA A 379 -37.75 12.83 -20.46
N GLY A 380 -36.63 13.44 -20.79
CA GLY A 380 -36.44 14.27 -21.97
C GLY A 380 -35.61 15.53 -21.68
N GLN A 381 -35.01 16.12 -22.72
CA GLN A 381 -34.30 17.40 -22.59
C GLN A 381 -35.26 18.47 -22.09
N ALA A 382 -34.87 19.21 -21.05
CA ALA A 382 -35.65 20.31 -20.46
C ALA A 382 -37.10 19.92 -20.07
N SER A 383 -37.36 18.65 -19.76
CA SER A 383 -38.65 18.22 -19.20
C SER A 383 -38.75 18.73 -17.76
N LEU A 384 -39.84 19.39 -17.37
CA LEU A 384 -40.06 19.98 -16.05
C LEU A 384 -38.93 20.92 -15.60
N ASP A 385 -38.26 21.59 -16.53
CA ASP A 385 -37.04 22.36 -16.22
C ASP A 385 -37.31 23.61 -15.37
N ALA A 386 -38.46 24.24 -15.45
CA ALA A 386 -38.86 25.38 -14.60
C ALA A 386 -39.53 24.95 -13.28
N ASN A 387 -39.79 23.67 -13.04
CA ASN A 387 -40.44 23.21 -11.81
C ASN A 387 -39.60 23.56 -10.59
N THR A 388 -40.19 24.25 -9.61
CA THR A 388 -39.48 24.65 -8.37
C THR A 388 -39.95 23.80 -7.17
N THR A 389 -41.23 23.78 -6.89
CA THR A 389 -41.84 23.12 -5.72
C THR A 389 -42.96 22.14 -6.09
N GLY A 390 -43.39 22.12 -7.37
CA GLY A 390 -44.44 21.21 -7.82
C GLY A 390 -44.05 19.74 -7.62
N SER A 391 -45.01 18.94 -7.17
CA SER A 391 -44.80 17.55 -6.80
C SER A 391 -45.69 16.59 -7.58
N SER A 392 -45.30 15.32 -7.70
CA SER A 392 -46.08 14.28 -8.33
C SER A 392 -46.40 14.54 -9.82
N ASN A 393 -45.54 15.28 -10.51
CA ASN A 393 -45.70 15.54 -11.93
C ASN A 393 -44.97 14.50 -12.78
N THR A 394 -45.55 14.14 -13.95
CA THR A 394 -44.95 13.26 -14.96
C THR A 394 -44.81 14.02 -16.24
N GLY A 395 -43.59 14.33 -16.66
CA GLY A 395 -43.22 14.96 -17.94
C GLY A 395 -42.38 14.03 -18.77
N ILE A 396 -42.91 13.48 -19.87
CA ILE A 396 -42.16 12.60 -20.75
C ILE A 396 -42.15 13.18 -22.18
N GLY A 397 -41.00 13.58 -22.63
CA GLY A 397 -40.77 14.26 -23.89
C GLY A 397 -39.94 15.53 -23.73
N GLN A 398 -39.35 16.02 -24.84
CA GLN A 398 -38.62 17.30 -24.82
C GLN A 398 -39.54 18.43 -24.36
N ALA A 399 -39.13 19.22 -23.36
CA ALA A 399 -39.88 20.34 -22.81
C ALA A 399 -41.33 20.00 -22.35
N ALA A 400 -41.63 18.74 -22.04
CA ALA A 400 -42.91 18.37 -21.46
C ALA A 400 -43.04 19.03 -20.04
N LEU A 401 -44.14 19.76 -19.79
CA LEU A 401 -44.33 20.57 -18.58
C LEU A 401 -43.19 21.61 -18.33
N GLY A 402 -42.58 22.12 -19.41
CA GLY A 402 -41.40 22.97 -19.33
C GLY A 402 -41.61 24.25 -18.51
N ALA A 403 -42.75 24.92 -18.55
CA ALA A 403 -43.04 26.11 -17.80
C ALA A 403 -43.67 25.84 -16.38
N ASN A 404 -43.91 24.59 -15.99
CA ASN A 404 -44.52 24.30 -14.70
C ASN A 404 -43.62 24.75 -13.53
N THR A 405 -44.14 25.55 -12.62
CA THR A 405 -43.36 26.02 -11.45
C THR A 405 -43.82 25.35 -10.15
N THR A 406 -45.11 25.40 -9.87
CA THR A 406 -45.68 24.91 -8.61
C THR A 406 -46.89 23.97 -8.79
N GLY A 407 -47.35 23.74 -10.05
CA GLY A 407 -48.45 22.81 -10.32
C GLY A 407 -48.09 21.38 -9.92
N ASN A 408 -49.09 20.67 -9.38
CA ASN A 408 -48.92 19.32 -8.87
C ASN A 408 -49.77 18.32 -9.66
N GLU A 409 -49.40 17.05 -9.62
CA GLU A 409 -50.16 15.93 -10.16
C GLU A 409 -50.55 16.10 -11.64
N ASN A 410 -49.66 16.72 -12.41
CA ASN A 410 -49.84 16.84 -13.87
C ASN A 410 -49.14 15.69 -14.62
N THR A 411 -49.76 15.21 -15.69
CA THR A 411 -49.21 14.21 -16.58
C THR A 411 -49.12 14.73 -18.00
N ALA A 412 -47.93 14.84 -18.55
CA ALA A 412 -47.65 15.25 -19.91
C ALA A 412 -46.81 14.19 -20.65
N LEU A 413 -47.37 13.65 -21.73
CA LEU A 413 -46.69 12.66 -22.55
C LEU A 413 -46.63 13.16 -24.00
N GLY A 414 -45.45 13.60 -24.42
CA GLY A 414 -45.18 14.14 -25.76
C GLY A 414 -44.28 15.38 -25.69
N ALA A 415 -43.56 15.66 -26.77
CA ALA A 415 -42.73 16.86 -26.82
C ALA A 415 -43.65 18.11 -26.78
N GLY A 416 -43.32 19.05 -25.82
CA GLY A 416 -44.08 20.26 -25.60
C GLY A 416 -45.52 20.02 -25.04
N ALA A 417 -45.84 18.85 -24.51
CA ALA A 417 -47.14 18.62 -23.87
C ALA A 417 -47.20 19.42 -22.56
N LEU A 418 -48.30 20.17 -22.32
CA LEU A 418 -48.49 21.09 -21.17
C LEU A 418 -47.34 22.08 -20.99
N ASP A 419 -46.63 22.49 -22.03
CA ASP A 419 -45.46 23.37 -21.95
C ASP A 419 -45.76 24.78 -21.43
N ALA A 420 -46.98 25.25 -21.57
CA ALA A 420 -47.45 26.56 -21.02
C ALA A 420 -48.06 26.47 -19.63
N ASN A 421 -48.22 25.29 -19.04
CA ASN A 421 -48.72 25.14 -17.67
C ASN A 421 -47.74 25.71 -16.65
N THR A 422 -48.12 26.63 -15.82
CA THR A 422 -47.25 27.24 -14.81
C THR A 422 -47.59 26.78 -13.38
N THR A 423 -48.84 26.82 -13.00
CA THR A 423 -49.27 26.58 -11.59
C THR A 423 -50.52 25.66 -11.49
N ALA A 424 -51.16 25.35 -12.60
CA ALA A 424 -52.35 24.49 -12.59
C ALA A 424 -52.00 23.03 -12.27
N SER A 425 -52.89 22.36 -11.57
CA SER A 425 -52.70 20.98 -11.07
C SER A 425 -53.73 20.03 -11.70
N PHE A 426 -53.49 18.72 -11.57
CA PHE A 426 -54.40 17.65 -11.99
C PHE A 426 -54.70 17.62 -13.49
N ASN A 427 -53.81 18.08 -14.35
CA ASN A 427 -53.98 18.06 -15.80
C ASN A 427 -53.35 16.84 -16.43
N THR A 428 -53.97 16.28 -17.44
CA THR A 428 -53.41 15.20 -18.26
C THR A 428 -53.44 15.60 -19.73
N ALA A 429 -52.29 15.59 -20.42
CA ALA A 429 -52.13 15.85 -21.83
C ALA A 429 -51.28 14.81 -22.51
N ILE A 430 -51.74 14.22 -23.57
CA ILE A 430 -51.03 13.20 -24.33
C ILE A 430 -50.98 13.61 -25.82
N GLY A 431 -49.82 13.71 -26.35
CA GLY A 431 -49.52 14.14 -27.71
C GLY A 431 -48.58 15.31 -27.82
N ARG A 432 -47.94 15.48 -28.97
CA ARG A 432 -47.02 16.61 -29.21
C ARG A 432 -47.81 17.92 -29.12
N ASN A 433 -47.29 18.88 -28.31
CA ASN A 433 -47.91 20.19 -28.06
C ASN A 433 -49.39 20.11 -27.61
N ALA A 434 -49.79 19.01 -26.95
CA ALA A 434 -51.11 18.90 -26.32
C ALA A 434 -51.21 19.85 -25.11
N LEU A 435 -52.29 20.59 -24.97
CA LEU A 435 -52.51 21.53 -23.84
C LEU A 435 -52.87 20.81 -22.58
#